data_d688d02a1d2492592c093e4cd3c0fd8a
#
_entry.id   d688d02a1d2492592c093e4cd3c0fd8a
#
_cell.length_a   1.000
_cell.length_b   1.000
_cell.length_c   1.000
_cell.angle_alpha   90.00
_cell.angle_beta   90.00
_cell.angle_gamma   90.00
#
_symmetry.space_group_name_H-M   'P 1'
#
loop_
_entity.id
_entity.type
_entity.pdbx_description
1 polymer ?
#
loop_
_entity_poly.entity_id
_entity_poly.type
_entity_poly.pdbx_seq_one_letter_code
_entity_poly.pdbx_strand_id
1 'polypeptide(L)' 'MQRYANFGGNSSIYGYEIEPTRIRVMFSDGAVYSYSYASAGMNNVEQMKQLARSGHGLNSFIMQHVRKHYE' A
#
# COMPACT_ATOMS: atom_id res chain seq x y z
N MET A 1 -4.22 8.94 8.96
CA MET A 1 -3.45 8.16 7.95
C MET A 1 -2.03 8.68 7.91
N GLN A 2 -1.06 7.77 7.88
CA GLN A 2 0.35 8.18 7.86
C GLN A 2 0.77 8.61 6.46
N ARG A 3 1.64 9.61 6.40
CA ARG A 3 2.18 10.07 5.13
C ARG A 3 3.22 9.09 4.60
N TYR A 4 3.09 8.70 3.34
CA TYR A 4 4.09 7.86 2.69
C TYR A 4 5.29 8.74 2.30
N ALA A 5 6.49 8.35 2.73
CA ALA A 5 7.66 9.21 2.54
C ALA A 5 8.03 9.41 1.07
N ASN A 6 7.79 8.38 0.22
CA ASN A 6 8.01 8.49 -1.23
C ASN A 6 9.44 8.92 -1.56
N PHE A 7 10.41 8.22 -1.01
CA PHE A 7 11.82 8.58 -1.21
C PHE A 7 12.25 8.54 -2.67
N GLY A 8 11.59 7.70 -3.49
CA GLY A 8 11.90 7.65 -4.91
C GLY A 8 11.36 8.83 -5.71
N GLY A 9 10.39 9.56 -5.15
CA GLY A 9 9.82 10.74 -5.79
C GLY A 9 8.85 10.50 -6.92
N ASN A 10 8.65 9.24 -7.33
CA ASN A 10 7.84 8.91 -8.50
C ASN A 10 6.57 8.14 -8.17
N SER A 11 6.26 7.96 -6.88
CA SER A 11 5.09 7.21 -6.48
C SER A 11 3.85 8.10 -6.49
N SER A 12 2.71 7.52 -6.88
CA SER A 12 1.42 8.19 -6.75
C SER A 12 0.77 7.98 -5.40
N ILE A 13 1.46 7.35 -4.45
CA ILE A 13 0.95 7.10 -3.11
C ILE A 13 1.16 8.31 -2.23
N TYR A 14 0.08 8.78 -1.58
CA TYR A 14 0.14 9.89 -0.65
C TYR A 14 0.30 9.43 0.79
N GLY A 15 -0.45 8.40 1.20
CA GLY A 15 -0.42 7.95 2.58
C GLY A 15 -0.92 6.53 2.72
N TYR A 16 -0.87 6.04 3.96
CA TYR A 16 -1.29 4.68 4.25
C TYR A 16 -1.75 4.57 5.69
N GLU A 17 -2.51 3.51 5.97
CA GLU A 17 -2.94 3.18 7.32
C GLU A 17 -2.81 1.68 7.52
N ILE A 18 -2.08 1.28 8.56
CA ILE A 18 -1.82 -0.13 8.86
C ILE A 18 -2.79 -0.61 9.91
N GLU A 19 -3.48 -1.72 9.62
CA GLU A 19 -4.38 -2.41 10.54
C GLU A 19 -3.91 -3.85 10.70
N PRO A 20 -4.38 -4.58 11.73
CA PRO A 20 -3.84 -5.92 11.99
C PRO A 20 -3.85 -6.85 10.78
N THR A 21 -4.94 -6.87 10.00
CA THR A 21 -5.09 -7.80 8.88
C THR A 21 -5.25 -7.12 7.54
N ARG A 22 -4.92 -5.82 7.43
CA ARG A 22 -5.02 -5.12 6.14
C ARG A 22 -4.17 -3.86 6.16
N ILE A 23 -4.00 -3.29 4.98
CA ILE A 23 -3.39 -1.97 4.81
C ILE A 23 -4.30 -1.15 3.90
N ARG A 24 -4.50 0.11 4.24
CA ARG A 24 -5.24 1.06 3.42
C ARG A 24 -4.25 2.01 2.79
N VAL A 25 -4.40 2.24 1.50
CA VAL A 25 -3.46 3.08 0.74
C VAL A 25 -4.25 4.21 0.08
N MET A 26 -3.85 5.44 0.33
CA MET A 26 -4.42 6.61 -0.33
C MET A 26 -3.48 7.07 -1.43
N PHE A 27 -4.03 7.22 -2.62
CA PHE A 27 -3.29 7.71 -3.77
C PHE A 27 -3.42 9.23 -3.89
N SER A 28 -2.57 9.83 -4.70
CA SER A 28 -2.48 11.29 -4.79
C SER A 28 -3.74 11.94 -5.35
N ASP A 29 -4.61 11.18 -6.02
CA ASP A 29 -5.89 11.68 -6.50
C ASP A 29 -6.99 11.61 -5.43
N GLY A 30 -6.66 11.16 -4.22
CA GLY A 30 -7.61 11.03 -3.12
C GLY A 30 -8.26 9.67 -3.01
N ALA A 31 -8.06 8.76 -3.96
CA ALA A 31 -8.65 7.43 -3.91
C ALA A 31 -7.99 6.60 -2.81
N VAL A 32 -8.81 5.84 -2.08
CA VAL A 32 -8.33 4.96 -1.01
C VAL A 32 -8.71 3.53 -1.36
N TYR A 33 -7.71 2.64 -1.36
CA TYR A 33 -7.93 1.21 -1.59
C TYR A 33 -7.43 0.43 -0.39
N SER A 34 -8.20 -0.58 0.01
CA SER A 34 -7.85 -1.45 1.14
C SER A 34 -7.45 -2.82 0.61
N TYR A 35 -6.36 -3.34 1.14
CA TYR A 35 -5.85 -4.67 0.80
C TYR A 35 -5.82 -5.49 2.08
N SER A 36 -6.66 -6.52 2.14
CA SER A 36 -6.77 -7.35 3.33
C SER A 36 -6.10 -8.71 3.10
N TYR A 37 -5.90 -9.46 4.19
CA TYR A 37 -5.42 -10.83 4.08
C TYR A 37 -6.33 -11.65 3.18
N ALA A 38 -7.65 -11.41 3.27
CA ALA A 38 -8.61 -12.16 2.47
C ALA A 38 -8.57 -11.76 0.98
N SER A 39 -8.35 -10.49 0.67
CA SER A 39 -8.40 -10.02 -0.70
C SER A 39 -7.06 -10.14 -1.42
N ALA A 40 -5.96 -9.92 -0.73
CA ALA A 40 -4.63 -9.84 -1.35
C ALA A 40 -3.66 -10.90 -0.86
N GLY A 41 -3.98 -11.59 0.24
CA GLY A 41 -3.09 -12.58 0.84
C GLY A 41 -2.22 -11.99 1.93
N MET A 42 -2.03 -12.76 3.00
CA MET A 42 -1.28 -12.28 4.16
C MET A 42 0.14 -11.87 3.81
N ASN A 43 0.85 -12.69 3.02
CA ASN A 43 2.24 -12.39 2.68
C ASN A 43 2.36 -11.07 1.92
N ASN A 44 1.43 -10.84 0.99
CA ASN A 44 1.44 -9.59 0.22
C ASN A 44 1.15 -8.38 1.12
N VAL A 45 0.15 -8.51 2.00
CA VAL A 45 -0.22 -7.40 2.89
C VAL A 45 0.93 -7.07 3.84
N GLU A 46 1.58 -8.08 4.42
CA GLU A 46 2.70 -7.83 5.33
C GLU A 46 3.89 -7.21 4.61
N GLN A 47 4.15 -7.62 3.38
CA GLN A 47 5.20 -7.00 2.58
C GLN A 47 4.85 -5.54 2.27
N MET A 48 3.59 -5.27 1.94
CA MET A 48 3.14 -3.89 1.69
C MET A 48 3.32 -3.02 2.92
N LYS A 49 3.06 -3.54 4.12
CA LYS A 49 3.27 -2.79 5.36
C LYS A 49 4.73 -2.39 5.53
N GLN A 50 5.64 -3.31 5.25
CA GLN A 50 7.07 -3.01 5.34
C GLN A 50 7.49 -1.94 4.33
N LEU A 51 7.01 -2.06 3.09
CA LEU A 51 7.34 -1.09 2.05
C LEU A 51 6.75 0.29 2.38
N ALA A 52 5.54 0.32 2.94
CA ALA A 52 4.93 1.58 3.35
C ALA A 52 5.77 2.27 4.41
N ARG A 53 6.22 1.53 5.41
CA ARG A 53 7.07 2.09 6.47
C ARG A 53 8.42 2.55 5.94
N SER A 54 8.98 1.84 4.97
CA SER A 54 10.26 2.21 4.40
C SER A 54 10.17 3.44 3.48
N GLY A 55 8.97 3.75 2.99
CA GLY A 55 8.75 4.90 2.12
C GLY A 55 9.25 4.71 0.70
N HIS A 56 9.43 3.46 0.25
CA HIS A 56 10.02 3.18 -1.05
C HIS A 56 9.48 1.84 -1.58
N GLY A 57 9.13 1.82 -2.87
CA GLY A 57 8.79 0.58 -3.57
C GLY A 57 7.36 0.10 -3.45
N LEU A 58 6.51 0.76 -2.68
CA LEU A 58 5.14 0.29 -2.46
C LEU A 58 4.31 0.33 -3.73
N ASN A 59 4.40 1.39 -4.52
CA ASN A 59 3.60 1.52 -5.72
C ASN A 59 3.94 0.44 -6.74
N SER A 60 5.23 0.18 -6.95
CA SER A 60 5.66 -0.88 -7.85
C SER A 60 5.17 -2.25 -7.39
N PHE A 61 5.23 -2.50 -6.09
CA PHE A 61 4.74 -3.76 -5.54
C PHE A 61 3.25 -3.93 -5.81
N ILE A 62 2.45 -2.88 -5.58
CA ILE A 62 1.02 -2.94 -5.82
C ILE A 62 0.74 -3.28 -7.29
N MET A 63 1.40 -2.58 -8.21
CA MET A 63 1.18 -2.79 -9.64
C MET A 63 1.56 -4.20 -10.09
N GLN A 64 2.60 -4.79 -9.49
CA GLN A 64 3.11 -6.10 -9.90
C GLN A 64 2.38 -7.26 -9.25
N HIS A 65 1.88 -7.10 -8.01
CA HIS A 65 1.42 -8.25 -7.22
C HIS A 65 -0.04 -8.20 -6.82
N VAL A 66 -0.60 -7.01 -6.51
CA VAL A 66 -1.94 -6.94 -5.93
C VAL A 66 -2.85 -5.93 -6.64
N ARG A 67 -2.50 -5.54 -7.82
CA ARG A 67 -3.12 -4.43 -8.54
C ARG A 67 -4.66 -4.40 -8.46
N LYS A 68 -5.31 -5.55 -8.59
CA LYS A 68 -6.76 -5.64 -8.56
C LYS A 68 -7.28 -6.42 -7.35
N HIS A 69 -6.42 -6.70 -6.37
CA HIS A 69 -6.78 -7.51 -5.21
C HIS A 69 -7.17 -6.66 -4.00
N TYR A 70 -7.66 -5.45 -4.21
CA TYR A 70 -8.23 -4.65 -3.13
C TYR A 70 -9.64 -5.15 -2.78
N GLU A 71 -10.09 -4.77 -1.59
CA GLU A 71 -11.44 -5.08 -1.12
C GLU A 71 -12.52 -4.45 -1.97
#